data_af937609eaa3f51a94bca35cc517c339
#
_entry.id   af937609eaa3f51a94bca35cc517c339
#
_cell.length_a   1.000
_cell.length_b   1.000
_cell.length_c   1.000
_cell.angle_alpha   90.00
_cell.angle_beta   90.00
_cell.angle_gamma   90.00
#
_symmetry.space_group_name_H-M   'P 1'
#
loop_
_entity.id
_entity.type
_entity.pdbx_description
1 polymer ?
#
loop_
_entity_poly.entity_id
_entity_poly.type
_entity_poly.pdbx_seq_one_letter_code
_entity_poly.pdbx_strand_id
1 'polypeptide(L)'
;TGIKVNYATFSSNEEMYEKLSAVGGGDYDIVLASDYMLNTTREAGLMQPFDTSIVDNYANLNEGFTHQFFDPDNQYVVPYVSGIPLIVYDPSVVDIDIKGFNDLWDPSLEDSLGLIDDARVTLGMVLLSMHQSMNTTDDAVLAEAAEKLDALRPNIHVLEYENLHNYLVSGDISVAYTFTPFVALALDANPDLKVVWPEEGLGFGIDGCFIPG
;
A
#
# COMPACT_ATOMS: atom_id res chain seq x y z
N THR A 1 -22.70 16.88 10.37
CA THR A 1 -22.26 18.15 9.72
C THR A 1 -23.35 18.76 8.83
N GLY A 2 -24.30 17.97 8.32
CA GLY A 2 -25.31 18.40 7.37
C GLY A 2 -24.82 18.55 5.92
N ILE A 3 -23.57 18.22 5.64
CA ILE A 3 -23.00 18.19 4.29
C ILE A 3 -23.40 16.89 3.61
N LYS A 4 -23.96 16.98 2.39
CA LYS A 4 -24.21 15.82 1.55
C LYS A 4 -22.95 15.55 0.72
N VAL A 5 -22.41 14.35 0.84
CA VAL A 5 -21.27 13.90 0.05
C VAL A 5 -21.76 13.02 -1.10
N ASN A 6 -21.35 13.36 -2.33
CA ASN A 6 -21.47 12.48 -3.48
C ASN A 6 -20.15 11.71 -3.60
N TYR A 7 -20.19 10.42 -3.35
CA TYR A 7 -18.99 9.59 -3.27
C TYR A 7 -18.77 8.86 -4.60
N ALA A 8 -17.55 8.93 -5.11
CA ALA A 8 -17.09 8.18 -6.27
C ALA A 8 -15.84 7.38 -5.91
N THR A 9 -15.76 6.16 -6.39
CA THR A 9 -14.63 5.25 -6.16
C THR A 9 -13.81 5.04 -7.42
N PHE A 10 -12.58 4.61 -7.22
CA PHE A 10 -11.67 4.12 -8.26
C PHE A 10 -10.99 2.84 -7.76
N SER A 11 -10.54 2.00 -8.68
CA SER A 11 -9.92 0.71 -8.37
C SER A 11 -8.41 0.80 -8.17
N SER A 12 -7.75 1.84 -8.72
CA SER A 12 -6.33 2.09 -8.58
C SER A 12 -6.03 3.59 -8.61
N ASN A 13 -4.87 3.98 -8.07
CA ASN A 13 -4.40 5.36 -8.14
C ASN A 13 -4.21 5.84 -9.59
N GLU A 14 -3.82 4.94 -10.49
CA GLU A 14 -3.67 5.22 -11.92
C GLU A 14 -5.02 5.56 -12.55
N GLU A 15 -6.07 4.79 -12.26
CA GLU A 15 -7.44 5.09 -12.71
C GLU A 15 -7.91 6.46 -12.20
N MET A 16 -7.65 6.77 -10.93
CA MET A 16 -7.94 8.08 -10.36
C MET A 16 -7.25 9.19 -11.14
N TYR A 17 -5.94 9.04 -11.37
CA TYR A 17 -5.14 10.04 -12.09
C TYR A 17 -5.62 10.24 -13.54
N GLU A 18 -5.98 9.18 -14.25
CA GLU A 18 -6.55 9.27 -15.60
C GLU A 18 -7.89 10.03 -15.61
N LYS A 19 -8.80 9.69 -14.68
CA LYS A 19 -10.08 10.39 -14.53
C LYS A 19 -9.90 11.86 -14.22
N LEU A 20 -9.01 12.19 -13.28
CA LEU A 20 -8.72 13.56 -12.89
C LEU A 20 -8.11 14.35 -14.04
N SER A 21 -7.14 13.77 -14.74
CA SER A 21 -6.47 14.39 -15.88
C SER A 21 -7.42 14.67 -17.04
N ALA A 22 -8.38 13.77 -17.31
CA ALA A 22 -9.33 13.90 -18.41
C ALA A 22 -10.25 15.12 -18.26
N VAL A 23 -10.54 15.56 -17.04
CA VAL A 23 -11.42 16.69 -16.73
C VAL A 23 -10.68 17.93 -16.19
N GLY A 24 -9.34 17.86 -16.11
CA GLY A 24 -8.53 18.96 -15.58
C GLY A 24 -8.85 19.26 -14.11
N GLY A 25 -9.22 18.26 -13.33
CA GLY A 25 -9.51 18.40 -11.88
C GLY A 25 -10.94 18.78 -11.53
N GLY A 26 -11.65 19.48 -12.40
CA GLY A 26 -12.83 20.28 -12.11
C GLY A 26 -14.13 19.59 -11.65
N ASP A 27 -14.21 18.26 -11.66
CA ASP A 27 -15.43 17.52 -11.29
C ASP A 27 -15.46 17.04 -9.84
N TYR A 28 -14.37 17.25 -9.09
CA TYR A 28 -14.22 16.75 -7.73
C TYR A 28 -13.84 17.87 -6.76
N ASP A 29 -14.42 17.85 -5.55
CA ASP A 29 -14.08 18.80 -4.50
C ASP A 29 -12.89 18.34 -3.67
N ILE A 30 -12.78 17.03 -3.41
CA ILE A 30 -11.69 16.41 -2.65
C ILE A 30 -11.37 15.04 -3.28
N VAL A 31 -10.09 14.74 -3.39
CA VAL A 31 -9.58 13.43 -3.84
C VAL A 31 -8.64 12.88 -2.79
N LEU A 32 -8.71 11.57 -2.55
CA LEU A 32 -7.80 10.81 -1.70
C LEU A 32 -6.90 9.95 -2.59
N ALA A 33 -5.60 10.00 -2.38
CA ALA A 33 -4.63 9.17 -3.11
C ALA A 33 -3.40 8.83 -2.27
N SER A 34 -2.65 7.83 -2.71
CA SER A 34 -1.40 7.42 -2.07
C SER A 34 -0.23 8.34 -2.46
N ASP A 35 0.76 8.41 -1.61
CA ASP A 35 1.91 9.33 -1.64
C ASP A 35 2.60 9.49 -3.00
N TYR A 36 2.89 8.37 -3.69
CA TYR A 36 3.53 8.41 -5.00
C TYR A 36 2.65 9.09 -6.05
N MET A 37 1.33 8.87 -5.96
CA MET A 37 0.38 9.48 -6.87
C MET A 37 0.08 10.93 -6.48
N LEU A 38 0.11 11.27 -5.19
CA LEU A 38 0.07 12.65 -4.72
C LEU A 38 1.22 13.47 -5.34
N ASN A 39 2.44 12.93 -5.33
CA ASN A 39 3.59 13.58 -5.97
C ASN A 39 3.37 13.78 -7.48
N THR A 40 2.96 12.72 -8.18
CA THR A 40 2.69 12.75 -9.63
C THR A 40 1.61 13.78 -9.97
N THR A 41 0.52 13.80 -9.21
CA THR A 41 -0.61 14.71 -9.43
C THR A 41 -0.22 16.17 -9.17
N ARG A 42 0.58 16.42 -8.13
CA ARG A 42 1.12 17.76 -7.84
C ARG A 42 2.05 18.25 -8.95
N GLU A 43 2.99 17.42 -9.40
CA GLU A 43 3.93 17.77 -10.48
C GLU A 43 3.21 18.00 -11.81
N ALA A 44 2.09 17.34 -12.05
CA ALA A 44 1.23 17.57 -13.21
C ALA A 44 0.39 18.86 -13.12
N GLY A 45 0.43 19.56 -11.97
CA GLY A 45 -0.35 20.81 -11.76
C GLY A 45 -1.85 20.58 -11.59
N LEU A 46 -2.27 19.38 -11.19
CA LEU A 46 -3.67 19.00 -10.99
C LEU A 46 -4.14 19.16 -9.53
N MET A 47 -3.39 19.88 -8.71
CA MET A 47 -3.76 20.21 -7.33
C MET A 47 -3.83 21.72 -7.11
N GLN A 48 -4.82 22.15 -6.33
CA GLN A 48 -4.87 23.52 -5.82
C GLN A 48 -4.16 23.62 -4.48
N PRO A 49 -3.31 24.65 -4.27
CA PRO A 49 -2.80 24.94 -2.94
C PRO A 49 -3.92 25.47 -2.03
N PHE A 50 -3.83 25.18 -0.75
CA PHE A 50 -4.73 25.71 0.27
C PHE A 50 -3.95 26.27 1.46
N ASP A 51 -4.57 27.19 2.18
CA ASP A 51 -4.00 27.77 3.38
C ASP A 51 -4.31 26.86 4.59
N THR A 52 -3.28 26.21 5.13
CA THR A 52 -3.42 25.31 6.29
C THR A 52 -3.91 26.05 7.55
N SER A 53 -3.74 27.37 7.63
CA SER A 53 -4.20 28.17 8.77
C SER A 53 -5.72 28.25 8.90
N ILE A 54 -6.46 27.99 7.81
CA ILE A 54 -7.93 27.96 7.81
C ILE A 54 -8.50 26.58 8.13
N VAL A 55 -7.65 25.57 8.26
CA VAL A 55 -8.06 24.21 8.62
C VAL A 55 -7.87 24.02 10.12
N ASP A 56 -8.95 24.24 10.89
CA ASP A 56 -8.94 24.31 12.36
C ASP A 56 -8.17 23.18 13.06
N ASN A 57 -8.22 21.97 12.50
CA ASN A 57 -7.62 20.78 13.09
C ASN A 57 -6.27 20.39 12.47
N TYR A 58 -5.71 21.20 11.58
CA TYR A 58 -4.44 20.88 10.93
C TYR A 58 -3.31 20.68 11.95
N ALA A 59 -3.28 21.47 13.01
CA ALA A 59 -2.30 21.37 14.10
C ALA A 59 -2.40 20.07 14.92
N ASN A 60 -3.47 19.28 14.73
CA ASN A 60 -3.62 17.97 15.39
C ASN A 60 -2.97 16.82 14.59
N LEU A 61 -2.50 17.09 13.36
CA LEU A 61 -1.80 16.09 12.57
C LEU A 61 -0.47 15.71 13.24
N ASN A 62 -0.12 14.43 13.11
CA ASN A 62 1.20 13.98 13.53
C ASN A 62 2.27 14.60 12.62
N GLU A 63 3.23 15.31 13.22
CA GLU A 63 4.32 15.98 12.48
C GLU A 63 5.14 15.02 11.61
N GLY A 64 5.20 13.72 11.96
CA GLY A 64 5.85 12.70 11.15
C GLY A 64 5.20 12.46 9.77
N PHE A 65 3.97 12.93 9.56
CA PHE A 65 3.24 12.80 8.28
C PHE A 65 3.17 14.10 7.49
N THR A 66 3.68 15.20 8.03
CA THR A 66 3.77 16.50 7.36
C THR A 66 5.15 16.70 6.73
N HIS A 67 5.30 17.68 5.85
CA HIS A 67 6.56 17.99 5.15
C HIS A 67 7.15 16.82 4.35
N GLN A 68 6.29 15.97 3.82
CA GLN A 68 6.70 14.81 3.04
C GLN A 68 7.15 15.21 1.62
N PHE A 69 7.87 14.31 0.94
CA PHE A 69 8.40 14.55 -0.41
C PHE A 69 7.33 14.98 -1.43
N PHE A 70 6.10 14.51 -1.26
CA PHE A 70 4.99 14.86 -2.12
C PHE A 70 4.38 16.24 -1.81
N ASP A 71 4.64 16.81 -0.63
CA ASP A 71 4.20 18.16 -0.23
C ASP A 71 5.12 18.77 0.84
N PRO A 72 6.36 19.16 0.49
CA PRO A 72 7.36 19.63 1.45
C PRO A 72 6.94 20.87 2.25
N ASP A 73 6.10 21.72 1.64
CA ASP A 73 5.65 22.99 2.22
C ASP A 73 4.27 22.91 2.86
N ASN A 74 3.64 21.72 2.91
CA ASN A 74 2.30 21.49 3.43
C ASN A 74 1.24 22.41 2.82
N GLN A 75 1.23 22.54 1.50
CA GLN A 75 0.32 23.45 0.78
C GLN A 75 -0.77 22.74 -0.01
N TYR A 76 -0.66 21.42 -0.23
CA TYR A 76 -1.52 20.70 -1.16
C TYR A 76 -2.25 19.51 -0.54
N VAL A 77 -1.71 18.91 0.52
CA VAL A 77 -2.18 17.63 1.02
C VAL A 77 -2.48 17.68 2.51
N VAL A 78 -3.62 17.11 2.89
CA VAL A 78 -3.91 16.74 4.28
C VAL A 78 -3.70 15.25 4.44
N PRO A 79 -2.66 14.79 5.18
CA PRO A 79 -2.45 13.38 5.48
C PRO A 79 -3.68 12.79 6.17
N TYR A 80 -4.11 11.61 5.73
CA TYR A 80 -5.32 10.94 6.24
C TYR A 80 -5.01 9.66 6.97
N VAL A 81 -4.31 8.73 6.32
CA VAL A 81 -3.98 7.42 6.87
C VAL A 81 -2.62 6.98 6.39
N SER A 82 -1.98 6.13 7.18
CA SER A 82 -0.74 5.46 6.82
C SER A 82 -0.93 3.96 6.97
N GLY A 83 -0.42 3.19 6.02
CA GLY A 83 -0.46 1.74 6.02
C GLY A 83 0.93 1.14 5.86
N ILE A 84 1.13 -0.01 6.53
CA ILE A 84 2.32 -0.83 6.40
C ILE A 84 1.84 -2.23 6.03
N PRO A 85 2.28 -2.80 4.89
CA PRO A 85 2.01 -4.19 4.59
C PRO A 85 2.95 -5.09 5.40
N LEU A 86 2.39 -6.16 5.98
CA LEU A 86 3.09 -7.13 6.79
C LEU A 86 2.82 -8.55 6.29
N ILE A 87 3.70 -9.48 6.63
CA ILE A 87 3.46 -10.90 6.45
C ILE A 87 2.69 -11.40 7.67
N VAL A 88 1.64 -12.17 7.43
CA VAL A 88 0.89 -12.89 8.46
C VAL A 88 0.68 -14.33 8.01
N TYR A 89 0.90 -15.31 8.90
CA TYR A 89 0.81 -16.72 8.55
C TYR A 89 0.26 -17.59 9.66
N ASP A 90 -0.25 -18.76 9.30
CA ASP A 90 -0.74 -19.76 10.24
C ASP A 90 0.41 -20.74 10.62
N PRO A 91 0.94 -20.66 11.85
CA PRO A 91 2.04 -21.52 12.28
C PRO A 91 1.60 -22.97 12.54
N SER A 92 0.31 -23.29 12.44
CA SER A 92 -0.18 -24.67 12.58
C SER A 92 -0.03 -25.48 11.30
N VAL A 93 0.13 -24.81 10.15
CA VAL A 93 0.26 -25.43 8.82
C VAL A 93 1.57 -25.04 8.11
N VAL A 94 2.19 -23.94 8.48
CA VAL A 94 3.49 -23.51 7.93
C VAL A 94 4.62 -24.02 8.83
N ASP A 95 5.41 -24.95 8.31
CA ASP A 95 6.48 -25.62 9.07
C ASP A 95 7.77 -24.78 9.20
N ILE A 96 7.92 -23.72 8.40
CA ILE A 96 9.09 -22.82 8.44
C ILE A 96 8.85 -21.61 9.36
N ASP A 97 9.93 -21.09 9.94
CA ASP A 97 9.88 -19.86 10.74
C ASP A 97 10.15 -18.66 9.83
N ILE A 98 9.10 -18.06 9.30
CA ILE A 98 9.19 -16.91 8.40
C ILE A 98 9.70 -15.69 9.19
N LYS A 99 10.80 -15.06 8.72
CA LYS A 99 11.44 -13.87 9.32
C LYS A 99 11.48 -12.68 8.39
N GLY A 100 11.38 -12.93 7.11
CA GLY A 100 11.46 -11.89 6.09
C GLY A 100 10.85 -12.28 4.78
N PHE A 101 10.99 -11.38 3.82
CA PHE A 101 10.43 -11.59 2.49
C PHE A 101 11.07 -12.75 1.76
N ASN A 102 12.40 -12.98 1.94
CA ASN A 102 13.08 -14.06 1.25
C ASN A 102 12.54 -15.45 1.59
N ASP A 103 11.94 -15.64 2.76
CA ASP A 103 11.35 -16.91 3.15
C ASP A 103 10.08 -17.25 2.33
N LEU A 104 9.46 -16.25 1.68
CA LEU A 104 8.28 -16.47 0.84
C LEU A 104 8.58 -17.28 -0.44
N TRP A 105 9.86 -17.39 -0.84
CA TRP A 105 10.31 -18.23 -1.95
C TRP A 105 10.59 -19.69 -1.56
N ASP A 106 10.36 -20.07 -0.29
CA ASP A 106 10.55 -21.46 0.13
C ASP A 106 9.57 -22.37 -0.62
N PRO A 107 10.04 -23.48 -1.23
CA PRO A 107 9.18 -24.39 -1.98
C PRO A 107 8.09 -25.07 -1.14
N SER A 108 8.23 -25.12 0.19
CA SER A 108 7.17 -25.65 1.07
C SER A 108 5.91 -24.79 1.10
N LEU A 109 5.98 -23.57 0.57
CA LEU A 109 4.86 -22.64 0.45
C LEU A 109 4.19 -22.69 -0.93
N GLU A 110 4.39 -23.76 -1.72
CA GLU A 110 3.73 -23.92 -3.02
C GLU A 110 2.21 -23.77 -2.87
N ASP A 111 1.60 -22.89 -3.73
CA ASP A 111 0.15 -22.60 -3.76
C ASP A 111 -0.44 -22.17 -2.40
N SER A 112 0.33 -21.43 -1.60
CA SER A 112 -0.04 -21.06 -0.21
C SER A 112 -0.05 -19.57 0.08
N LEU A 113 0.44 -18.74 -0.86
CA LEU A 113 0.59 -17.31 -0.64
C LEU A 113 -0.59 -16.50 -1.19
N GLY A 114 -1.13 -15.60 -0.36
CA GLY A 114 -1.94 -14.48 -0.81
C GLY A 114 -1.12 -13.19 -0.82
N LEU A 115 -1.06 -12.50 -1.95
CA LEU A 115 -0.37 -11.22 -2.09
C LEU A 115 -1.35 -10.10 -2.44
N ILE A 116 -1.03 -8.89 -1.98
CA ILE A 116 -1.79 -7.68 -2.34
C ILE A 116 -1.78 -7.51 -3.86
N ASP A 117 -2.97 -7.37 -4.47
CA ASP A 117 -3.12 -7.02 -5.89
C ASP A 117 -2.83 -5.53 -6.11
N ASP A 118 -1.58 -5.17 -5.87
CA ASP A 118 -1.00 -3.85 -6.10
C ASP A 118 0.43 -4.03 -6.60
N ALA A 119 0.67 -3.59 -7.83
CA ALA A 119 1.96 -3.78 -8.50
C ALA A 119 3.10 -3.07 -7.75
N ARG A 120 2.85 -1.87 -7.20
CA ARG A 120 3.88 -1.12 -6.47
C ARG A 120 4.23 -1.79 -5.16
N VAL A 121 3.23 -2.27 -4.41
CA VAL A 121 3.44 -2.93 -3.11
C VAL A 121 4.14 -4.28 -3.30
N THR A 122 3.67 -5.09 -4.25
CA THR A 122 4.23 -6.41 -4.54
C THR A 122 5.65 -6.32 -5.10
N LEU A 123 5.90 -5.42 -6.07
CA LEU A 123 7.26 -5.19 -6.58
C LEU A 123 8.18 -4.59 -5.51
N GLY A 124 7.64 -3.71 -4.66
CA GLY A 124 8.36 -3.13 -3.52
C GLY A 124 8.84 -4.19 -2.53
N MET A 125 8.01 -5.19 -2.22
CA MET A 125 8.39 -6.35 -1.41
C MET A 125 9.57 -7.11 -2.05
N VAL A 126 9.52 -7.35 -3.36
CA VAL A 126 10.60 -8.02 -4.09
C VAL A 126 11.89 -7.20 -4.03
N LEU A 127 11.81 -5.89 -4.25
CA LEU A 127 12.97 -5.00 -4.17
C LEU A 127 13.60 -5.00 -2.77
N LEU A 128 12.78 -4.95 -1.72
CA LEU A 128 13.28 -5.06 -0.34
C LEU A 128 13.96 -6.41 -0.09
N SER A 129 13.42 -7.52 -0.61
CA SER A 129 14.05 -8.83 -0.51
C SER A 129 15.41 -8.93 -1.24
N MET A 130 15.69 -7.99 -2.14
CA MET A 130 16.98 -7.81 -2.82
C MET A 130 17.86 -6.73 -2.15
N HIS A 131 17.43 -6.17 -1.02
CA HIS A 131 18.06 -5.02 -0.35
C HIS A 131 18.18 -3.79 -1.26
N GLN A 132 17.20 -3.62 -2.15
CA GLN A 132 17.10 -2.47 -3.05
C GLN A 132 16.04 -1.48 -2.57
N SER A 133 16.16 -0.23 -2.99
CA SER A 133 15.15 0.79 -2.71
C SER A 133 13.84 0.47 -3.44
N MET A 134 12.71 0.54 -2.74
CA MET A 134 11.37 0.47 -3.35
C MET A 134 11.11 1.59 -4.37
N ASN A 135 11.92 2.64 -4.35
CA ASN A 135 11.83 3.80 -5.24
C ASN A 135 12.91 3.79 -6.32
N THR A 136 13.58 2.65 -6.57
CA THR A 136 14.56 2.55 -7.64
C THR A 136 13.91 2.79 -9.00
N THR A 137 14.65 3.47 -9.88
CA THR A 137 14.32 3.67 -11.29
C THR A 137 15.38 3.04 -12.20
N ASP A 138 16.26 2.20 -11.64
CA ASP A 138 17.28 1.48 -12.39
C ASP A 138 16.65 0.31 -13.16
N ASP A 139 16.65 0.39 -14.47
CA ASP A 139 16.03 -0.61 -15.35
C ASP A 139 16.62 -2.02 -15.16
N ALA A 140 17.92 -2.14 -14.85
CA ALA A 140 18.54 -3.44 -14.62
C ALA A 140 18.07 -4.07 -13.31
N VAL A 141 17.95 -3.28 -12.24
CA VAL A 141 17.41 -3.70 -10.95
C VAL A 141 15.93 -4.09 -11.07
N LEU A 142 15.15 -3.32 -11.83
CA LEU A 142 13.73 -3.62 -12.07
C LEU A 142 13.55 -4.90 -12.89
N ALA A 143 14.43 -5.15 -13.86
CA ALA A 143 14.41 -6.40 -14.64
C ALA A 143 14.73 -7.62 -13.74
N GLU A 144 15.74 -7.51 -12.87
CA GLU A 144 16.08 -8.57 -11.90
C GLU A 144 14.94 -8.82 -10.92
N ALA A 145 14.29 -7.76 -10.44
CA ALA A 145 13.13 -7.87 -9.56
C ALA A 145 11.95 -8.57 -10.24
N ALA A 146 11.72 -8.30 -11.54
CA ALA A 146 10.68 -8.97 -12.30
C ALA A 146 10.95 -10.48 -12.45
N GLU A 147 12.22 -10.88 -12.71
CA GLU A 147 12.63 -12.28 -12.75
C GLU A 147 12.43 -12.96 -11.39
N LYS A 148 12.80 -12.28 -10.29
CA LYS A 148 12.61 -12.80 -8.93
C LYS A 148 11.13 -12.94 -8.59
N LEU A 149 10.28 -12.00 -9.00
CA LEU A 149 8.82 -12.10 -8.81
C LEU A 149 8.23 -13.27 -9.61
N ASP A 150 8.69 -13.48 -10.85
CA ASP A 150 8.25 -14.64 -11.64
C ASP A 150 8.62 -15.98 -10.97
N ALA A 151 9.77 -16.04 -10.32
CA ALA A 151 10.19 -17.21 -9.54
C ALA A 151 9.31 -17.47 -8.30
N LEU A 152 8.57 -16.47 -7.79
CA LEU A 152 7.62 -16.62 -6.68
C LEU A 152 6.28 -17.22 -7.13
N ARG A 153 5.98 -17.17 -8.42
CA ARG A 153 4.70 -17.59 -9.01
C ARG A 153 4.18 -18.94 -8.53
N PRO A 154 5.01 -20.02 -8.39
CA PRO A 154 4.51 -21.31 -7.90
C PRO A 154 3.91 -21.26 -6.49
N ASN A 155 4.36 -20.32 -5.65
CA ASN A 155 3.91 -20.19 -4.28
C ASN A 155 2.62 -19.33 -4.18
N ILE A 156 2.31 -18.52 -5.20
CA ILE A 156 1.16 -17.60 -5.18
C ILE A 156 -0.12 -18.38 -5.48
N HIS A 157 -1.04 -18.39 -4.52
CA HIS A 157 -2.40 -18.90 -4.67
C HIS A 157 -3.35 -17.82 -5.23
N VAL A 158 -3.28 -16.61 -4.66
CA VAL A 158 -4.22 -15.53 -5.00
C VAL A 158 -3.56 -14.16 -4.94
N LEU A 159 -3.97 -13.28 -5.86
CA LEU A 159 -3.76 -11.83 -5.80
C LEU A 159 -5.11 -11.20 -5.44
N GLU A 160 -5.15 -10.45 -4.32
CA GLU A 160 -6.38 -9.86 -3.81
C GLU A 160 -6.04 -8.64 -2.96
N TYR A 161 -6.84 -7.57 -3.03
CA TYR A 161 -6.53 -6.33 -2.32
C TYR A 161 -7.10 -6.29 -0.89
N GLU A 162 -8.39 -6.60 -0.71
CA GLU A 162 -9.10 -6.35 0.55
C GLU A 162 -9.41 -7.62 1.35
N ASN A 163 -9.46 -8.79 0.71
CA ASN A 163 -10.03 -10.01 1.30
C ASN A 163 -9.00 -11.07 1.71
N LEU A 164 -7.69 -10.81 1.63
CA LEU A 164 -6.66 -11.78 2.01
C LEU A 164 -6.82 -12.34 3.41
N HIS A 165 -7.31 -11.53 4.35
CA HIS A 165 -7.61 -11.98 5.71
C HIS A 165 -8.68 -13.09 5.76
N ASN A 166 -9.67 -13.03 4.87
CA ASN A 166 -10.70 -14.08 4.79
C ASN A 166 -10.14 -15.40 4.22
N TYR A 167 -9.29 -15.33 3.18
CA TYR A 167 -8.60 -16.50 2.64
C TYR A 167 -7.69 -17.15 3.69
N LEU A 168 -7.00 -16.36 4.49
CA LEU A 168 -6.14 -16.86 5.56
C LEU A 168 -6.96 -17.52 6.68
N VAL A 169 -8.05 -16.89 7.12
CA VAL A 169 -8.91 -17.43 8.19
C VAL A 169 -9.69 -18.67 7.74
N SER A 170 -10.08 -18.76 6.46
CA SER A 170 -10.73 -19.96 5.90
C SER A 170 -9.75 -21.12 5.70
N GLY A 171 -8.43 -20.85 5.64
CA GLY A 171 -7.41 -21.83 5.35
C GLY A 171 -7.20 -22.10 3.85
N ASP A 172 -7.75 -21.26 2.97
CA ASP A 172 -7.50 -21.31 1.53
C ASP A 172 -6.06 -20.91 1.19
N ILE A 173 -5.47 -20.02 2.01
CA ILE A 173 -4.04 -19.71 2.02
C ILE A 173 -3.48 -19.91 3.43
N SER A 174 -2.17 -20.11 3.54
CA SER A 174 -1.49 -20.22 4.84
C SER A 174 -0.59 -19.05 5.17
N VAL A 175 -0.26 -18.23 4.19
CA VAL A 175 0.55 -17.01 4.32
C VAL A 175 -0.11 -15.87 3.54
N ALA A 176 -0.19 -14.70 4.13
CA ALA A 176 -0.66 -13.49 3.45
C ALA A 176 0.36 -12.35 3.62
N TYR A 177 0.59 -11.59 2.55
CA TYR A 177 1.22 -10.29 2.60
C TYR A 177 0.14 -9.23 2.38
N THR A 178 -0.23 -8.52 3.45
CA THR A 178 -1.40 -7.63 3.46
C THR A 178 -1.21 -6.45 4.41
N PHE A 179 -2.02 -5.41 4.25
CA PHE A 179 -1.96 -4.20 5.07
C PHE A 179 -2.41 -4.43 6.51
N THR A 180 -1.85 -3.63 7.43
CA THR A 180 -2.12 -3.69 8.88
C THR A 180 -3.60 -3.75 9.28
N PRO A 181 -4.55 -3.05 8.65
CA PRO A 181 -5.98 -3.20 8.97
C PRO A 181 -6.49 -4.63 8.74
N PHE A 182 -6.09 -5.28 7.65
CA PHE A 182 -6.49 -6.65 7.34
C PHE A 182 -5.77 -7.68 8.20
N VAL A 183 -4.51 -7.40 8.58
CA VAL A 183 -3.80 -8.18 9.62
C VAL A 183 -4.57 -8.16 10.93
N ALA A 184 -5.06 -7.00 11.36
CA ALA A 184 -5.86 -6.88 12.57
C ALA A 184 -7.16 -7.70 12.49
N LEU A 185 -7.86 -7.67 11.34
CA LEU A 185 -9.06 -8.49 11.12
C LEU A 185 -8.76 -10.00 11.15
N ALA A 186 -7.62 -10.41 10.57
CA ALA A 186 -7.20 -11.81 10.61
C ALA A 186 -6.93 -12.26 12.06
N LEU A 187 -6.21 -11.45 12.84
CA LEU A 187 -5.90 -11.74 14.25
C LEU A 187 -7.13 -11.73 15.14
N ASP A 188 -8.12 -10.89 14.87
CA ASP A 188 -9.39 -10.87 15.61
C ASP A 188 -10.17 -12.18 15.38
N ALA A 189 -10.10 -12.73 14.18
CA ALA A 189 -10.75 -13.98 13.83
C ALA A 189 -9.93 -15.22 14.25
N ASN A 190 -8.59 -15.15 14.17
CA ASN A 190 -7.69 -16.24 14.58
C ASN A 190 -6.46 -15.64 15.29
N PRO A 191 -6.48 -15.59 16.64
CA PRO A 191 -5.38 -14.99 17.43
C PRO A 191 -4.10 -15.84 17.45
N ASP A 192 -4.11 -17.08 16.94
CA ASP A 192 -2.94 -17.96 16.88
C ASP A 192 -2.05 -17.67 15.65
N LEU A 193 -2.51 -16.83 14.72
CA LEU A 193 -1.71 -16.37 13.59
C LEU A 193 -0.47 -15.60 14.04
N LYS A 194 0.61 -15.75 13.30
CA LYS A 194 1.86 -15.01 13.52
C LYS A 194 2.00 -13.86 12.55
N VAL A 195 2.40 -12.71 13.07
CA VAL A 195 2.76 -11.52 12.28
C VAL A 195 4.26 -11.38 12.22
N VAL A 196 4.79 -11.16 11.03
CA VAL A 196 6.22 -10.97 10.79
C VAL A 196 6.50 -9.52 10.40
N TRP A 197 7.49 -8.96 11.06
CA TRP A 197 8.14 -7.71 10.69
C TRP A 197 9.38 -8.08 9.88
N PRO A 198 9.36 -7.99 8.54
CA PRO A 198 10.45 -8.48 7.72
C PRO A 198 11.80 -7.87 8.09
N GLU A 199 12.83 -8.72 8.16
CA GLU A 199 14.20 -8.30 8.52
C GLU A 199 14.80 -7.37 7.45
N GLU A 200 14.33 -7.45 6.21
CA GLU A 200 14.75 -6.59 5.10
C GLU A 200 14.22 -5.15 5.20
N GLY A 201 13.30 -4.91 6.10
CA GLY A 201 12.62 -3.63 6.27
C GLY A 201 11.19 -3.61 5.75
N LEU A 202 10.55 -2.45 5.81
CA LEU A 202 9.14 -2.29 5.48
C LEU A 202 8.92 -1.18 4.47
N GLY A 203 7.93 -1.35 3.62
CA GLY A 203 7.32 -0.28 2.87
C GLY A 203 6.40 0.54 3.78
N PHE A 204 6.42 1.84 3.61
CA PHE A 204 5.58 2.77 4.35
C PHE A 204 4.92 3.73 3.35
N GLY A 205 3.61 3.80 3.37
CA GLY A 205 2.83 4.69 2.53
C GLY A 205 1.94 5.63 3.34
N ILE A 206 1.69 6.81 2.80
CA ILE A 206 0.76 7.79 3.35
C ILE A 206 -0.29 8.08 2.28
N ASP A 207 -1.56 7.90 2.64
CA ASP A 207 -2.65 8.41 1.81
C ASP A 207 -3.06 9.78 2.31
N GLY A 208 -3.31 10.69 1.39
CA GLY A 208 -3.67 12.07 1.69
C GLY A 208 -4.79 12.59 0.83
N CYS A 209 -5.53 13.54 1.40
CA CYS A 209 -6.58 14.28 0.72
C CYS A 209 -6.01 15.55 0.10
N PHE A 210 -6.43 15.86 -1.13
CA PHE A 210 -6.09 17.10 -1.81
C PHE A 210 -7.30 17.69 -2.53
N ILE A 211 -7.21 18.99 -2.86
CA ILE A 211 -8.20 19.71 -3.69
C ILE A 211 -7.70 19.68 -5.13
N PRO A 212 -8.47 19.12 -6.08
CA PRO A 212 -8.11 19.16 -7.50
C PRO A 212 -8.11 20.58 -8.08
N GLY A 213 -7.21 20.85 -9.04
CA GLY A 213 -7.04 22.15 -9.70
C GLY A 213 -7.82 22.29 -10.99
#